data_0d58ced59e6f7706e2df03b59a7bed30
#
_entry.id   0d58ced59e6f7706e2df03b59a7bed30
#
_cell.length_a   1.000
_cell.length_b   1.000
_cell.length_c   1.000
_cell.angle_alpha   90.00
_cell.angle_beta   90.00
_cell.angle_gamma   90.00
#
_symmetry.space_group_name_H-M   'P 1'
#
loop_
_entity.id
_entity.type
_entity.pdbx_description
1 polymer ?
#
loop_
_entity_poly.entity_id
_entity_poly.type
_entity_poly.pdbx_seq_one_letter_code
_entity_poly.pdbx_strand_id
1 'polypeptide(L)'
;MKAIILAAGKGERFGDITKIIPKPLIKLGDLSLIEHNILLLKKFGFTELVINVSYLSNMIIEYLGSGEKYKVNINYSIESPEPLETGGGIQNALPLLGNTPFLVINSDIYTNCKLSDIKINDDDLASIVMVENPDHNIYGDFSLDNNRVTFSNKNNMTYSGIGIYRPEIFTNEKVKKYKLINILEKQIKSNKISGLKHEGIWHDVGDVKKLKKVNNLFFNN
;
A
#
# COMPACT_ATOMS: atom_id res chain seq x y z
N MET A 1 -11.07 -12.37 -2.79
CA MET A 1 -10.73 -11.15 -2.03
C MET A 1 -10.30 -10.08 -3.00
N LYS A 2 -10.78 -8.83 -2.88
CA LYS A 2 -10.30 -7.68 -3.67
C LYS A 2 -9.01 -7.11 -3.10
N ALA A 3 -8.28 -6.34 -3.90
CA ALA A 3 -7.12 -5.58 -3.43
C ALA A 3 -7.22 -4.11 -3.86
N ILE A 4 -6.68 -3.20 -3.05
CA ILE A 4 -6.51 -1.80 -3.40
C ILE A 4 -5.02 -1.44 -3.47
N ILE A 5 -4.64 -0.74 -4.55
CA ILE A 5 -3.32 -0.12 -4.71
C ILE A 5 -3.47 1.37 -4.43
N LEU A 6 -2.74 1.89 -3.44
CA LEU A 6 -2.78 3.31 -3.08
C LEU A 6 -1.85 4.12 -3.99
N ALA A 7 -2.45 4.87 -4.93
CA ALA A 7 -1.74 5.56 -6.01
C ALA A 7 -2.10 7.06 -6.14
N ALA A 8 -2.85 7.64 -5.18
CA ALA A 8 -3.31 9.03 -5.24
C ALA A 8 -2.27 10.09 -4.84
N GLY A 9 -1.12 9.67 -4.30
CA GLY A 9 -0.09 10.58 -3.78
C GLY A 9 0.60 11.42 -4.88
N LYS A 10 0.88 12.69 -4.59
CA LYS A 10 1.56 13.62 -5.53
C LYS A 10 3.01 13.25 -5.85
N GLY A 11 3.68 12.48 -4.98
CA GLY A 11 5.07 12.06 -5.21
C GLY A 11 6.10 13.18 -5.13
N GLU A 12 5.86 14.23 -4.35
CA GLU A 12 6.65 15.48 -4.30
C GLU A 12 8.17 15.27 -4.10
N ARG A 13 8.57 14.19 -3.42
CA ARG A 13 9.99 13.84 -3.20
C ARG A 13 10.75 13.45 -4.49
N PHE A 14 10.04 13.23 -5.61
CA PHE A 14 10.65 13.02 -6.91
C PHE A 14 10.92 14.33 -7.67
N GLY A 15 10.56 15.49 -7.10
CA GLY A 15 10.79 16.81 -7.68
C GLY A 15 10.06 17.01 -9.02
N ASP A 16 10.80 17.52 -10.03
CA ASP A 16 10.20 17.87 -11.32
C ASP A 16 9.66 16.68 -12.11
N ILE A 17 10.14 15.48 -11.85
CA ILE A 17 9.67 14.27 -12.53
C ILE A 17 8.16 14.09 -12.31
N THR A 18 7.69 14.26 -11.09
CA THR A 18 6.28 14.05 -10.76
C THR A 18 5.36 15.21 -11.12
N LYS A 19 5.90 16.30 -11.66
CA LYS A 19 5.09 17.33 -12.34
C LYS A 19 4.59 16.86 -13.71
N ILE A 20 5.29 15.90 -14.32
CA ILE A 20 5.03 15.44 -15.70
C ILE A 20 4.48 14.00 -15.70
N ILE A 21 5.00 13.11 -14.86
CA ILE A 21 4.63 11.69 -14.79
C ILE A 21 4.21 11.36 -13.37
N PRO A 22 3.00 10.83 -13.12
CA PRO A 22 2.60 10.46 -11.76
C PRO A 22 3.52 9.37 -11.21
N LYS A 23 3.89 9.46 -9.93
CA LYS A 23 4.82 8.54 -9.27
C LYS A 23 4.56 7.06 -9.56
N PRO A 24 3.32 6.55 -9.55
CA PRO A 24 3.03 5.14 -9.83
C PRO A 24 3.49 4.68 -11.22
N LEU A 25 3.63 5.60 -12.19
CA LEU A 25 4.08 5.30 -13.56
C LEU A 25 5.59 5.45 -13.76
N ILE A 26 6.35 5.86 -12.73
CA ILE A 26 7.83 5.89 -12.81
C ILE A 26 8.36 4.47 -13.00
N LYS A 27 9.28 4.31 -13.94
CA LYS A 27 9.87 3.01 -14.28
C LYS A 27 10.87 2.54 -13.21
N LEU A 28 10.78 1.25 -12.90
CA LEU A 28 11.72 0.47 -12.12
C LEU A 28 12.06 -0.78 -12.96
N GLY A 29 13.22 -0.80 -13.58
CA GLY A 29 13.51 -1.70 -14.69
C GLY A 29 12.57 -1.42 -15.88
N ASP A 30 12.06 -2.46 -16.50
CA ASP A 30 11.18 -2.38 -17.67
C ASP A 30 9.73 -2.03 -17.33
N LEU A 31 9.32 -2.19 -16.07
CA LEU A 31 7.95 -1.99 -15.59
C LEU A 31 7.84 -0.70 -14.76
N SER A 32 6.65 -0.11 -14.70
CA SER A 32 6.36 0.96 -13.75
C SER A 32 6.17 0.41 -12.33
N LEU A 33 6.33 1.26 -11.31
CA LEU A 33 6.13 0.88 -9.90
C LEU A 33 4.77 0.20 -9.68
N ILE A 34 3.72 0.73 -10.27
CA ILE A 34 2.37 0.16 -10.13
C ILE A 34 2.21 -1.18 -10.86
N GLU A 35 2.90 -1.39 -11.99
CA GLU A 35 2.87 -2.66 -12.71
C GLU A 35 3.51 -3.78 -11.89
N HIS A 36 4.59 -3.51 -11.16
CA HIS A 36 5.17 -4.48 -10.22
C HIS A 36 4.13 -4.95 -9.19
N ASN A 37 3.35 -4.02 -8.64
CA ASN A 37 2.30 -4.35 -7.67
C ASN A 37 1.13 -5.12 -8.31
N ILE A 38 0.69 -4.73 -9.50
CA ILE A 38 -0.38 -5.46 -10.23
C ILE A 38 0.05 -6.91 -10.49
N LEU A 39 1.28 -7.12 -10.96
CA LEU A 39 1.81 -8.47 -11.24
C LEU A 39 2.01 -9.29 -9.96
N LEU A 40 2.46 -8.66 -8.87
CA LEU A 40 2.55 -9.30 -7.55
C LEU A 40 1.16 -9.75 -7.07
N LEU A 41 0.18 -8.86 -7.09
CA LEU A 41 -1.19 -9.15 -6.69
C LEU A 41 -1.78 -10.30 -7.52
N LYS A 42 -1.65 -10.22 -8.85
CA LYS A 42 -2.10 -11.28 -9.77
C LYS A 42 -1.46 -12.62 -9.46
N LYS A 43 -0.14 -12.66 -9.20
CA LYS A 43 0.59 -13.88 -8.85
C LYS A 43 -0.04 -14.61 -7.65
N PHE A 44 -0.61 -13.87 -6.71
CA PHE A 44 -1.28 -14.42 -5.52
C PHE A 44 -2.81 -14.50 -5.66
N GLY A 45 -3.34 -14.41 -6.89
CA GLY A 45 -4.76 -14.65 -7.18
C GLY A 45 -5.69 -13.46 -6.96
N PHE A 46 -5.15 -12.25 -6.73
CA PHE A 46 -5.94 -11.02 -6.68
C PHE A 46 -6.17 -10.52 -8.12
N THR A 47 -7.36 -10.74 -8.65
CA THR A 47 -7.74 -10.34 -10.02
C THR A 47 -8.71 -9.17 -10.05
N GLU A 48 -9.39 -8.87 -8.94
CA GLU A 48 -10.28 -7.71 -8.77
C GLU A 48 -9.54 -6.62 -8.01
N LEU A 49 -9.10 -5.58 -8.73
CA LEU A 49 -8.28 -4.51 -8.19
C LEU A 49 -9.04 -3.19 -8.15
N VAL A 50 -8.82 -2.44 -7.09
CA VAL A 50 -9.20 -1.03 -6.99
C VAL A 50 -7.92 -0.20 -6.95
N ILE A 51 -7.87 0.88 -7.71
CA ILE A 51 -6.75 1.82 -7.67
C ILE A 51 -7.30 3.19 -7.32
N ASN A 52 -6.87 3.75 -6.16
CA ASN A 52 -7.24 5.13 -5.88
C ASN A 52 -6.30 6.08 -6.63
N VAL A 53 -6.86 7.11 -7.22
CA VAL A 53 -6.13 8.08 -8.05
C VAL A 53 -6.60 9.50 -7.73
N SER A 54 -5.71 10.48 -7.85
CA SER A 54 -6.03 11.90 -7.70
C SER A 54 -5.19 12.73 -8.68
N TYR A 55 -3.99 13.11 -8.28
CA TYR A 55 -3.08 13.89 -9.09
C TYR A 55 -2.66 13.14 -10.35
N LEU A 56 -2.79 13.79 -11.53
CA LEU A 56 -2.51 13.21 -12.85
C LEU A 56 -3.26 11.87 -13.07
N SER A 57 -4.47 11.74 -12.52
CA SER A 57 -5.28 10.51 -12.55
C SER A 57 -5.51 9.97 -13.96
N ASN A 58 -5.78 10.86 -14.95
CA ASN A 58 -6.04 10.45 -16.32
C ASN A 58 -4.86 9.66 -16.91
N MET A 59 -3.62 10.05 -16.63
CA MET A 59 -2.45 9.32 -17.11
C MET A 59 -2.38 7.90 -16.56
N ILE A 60 -2.73 7.69 -15.30
CA ILE A 60 -2.76 6.36 -14.69
C ILE A 60 -3.88 5.52 -15.31
N ILE A 61 -5.08 6.11 -15.46
CA ILE A 61 -6.25 5.45 -16.04
C ILE A 61 -6.00 5.05 -17.50
N GLU A 62 -5.49 5.96 -18.31
CA GLU A 62 -5.17 5.69 -19.72
C GLU A 62 -4.07 4.63 -19.89
N TYR A 63 -3.04 4.67 -19.02
CA TYR A 63 -1.93 3.74 -19.10
C TYR A 63 -2.32 2.30 -18.71
N LEU A 64 -3.12 2.13 -17.67
CA LEU A 64 -3.50 0.82 -17.14
C LEU A 64 -4.79 0.27 -17.77
N GLY A 65 -5.69 1.15 -18.22
CA GLY A 65 -6.99 0.79 -18.79
C GLY A 65 -7.86 -0.01 -17.82
N SER A 66 -8.59 -0.99 -18.34
CA SER A 66 -9.39 -1.93 -17.53
C SER A 66 -8.56 -3.00 -16.82
N GLY A 67 -7.26 -3.08 -17.08
CA GLY A 67 -6.39 -4.14 -16.55
C GLY A 67 -6.27 -5.39 -17.43
N GLU A 68 -6.94 -5.43 -18.59
CA GLU A 68 -6.99 -6.58 -19.48
C GLU A 68 -5.60 -7.09 -19.88
N LYS A 69 -4.67 -6.19 -20.22
CA LYS A 69 -3.29 -6.55 -20.57
C LYS A 69 -2.54 -7.29 -19.45
N TYR A 70 -2.98 -7.12 -18.20
CA TYR A 70 -2.43 -7.84 -17.04
C TYR A 70 -3.29 -9.05 -16.66
N LYS A 71 -4.44 -9.28 -17.32
CA LYS A 71 -5.45 -10.31 -17.00
C LYS A 71 -5.99 -10.11 -15.57
N VAL A 72 -6.32 -8.88 -15.23
CA VAL A 72 -7.02 -8.45 -14.00
C VAL A 72 -8.13 -7.49 -14.38
N ASN A 73 -9.07 -7.22 -13.46
CA ASN A 73 -10.10 -6.21 -13.60
C ASN A 73 -9.75 -5.02 -12.69
N ILE A 74 -9.61 -3.82 -13.25
CA ILE A 74 -9.25 -2.60 -12.51
C ILE A 74 -10.44 -1.65 -12.45
N ASN A 75 -10.84 -1.27 -11.23
CA ASN A 75 -11.77 -0.19 -10.96
C ASN A 75 -11.03 0.99 -10.33
N TYR A 76 -11.40 2.22 -10.66
CA TYR A 76 -10.72 3.41 -10.15
C TYR A 76 -11.58 4.14 -9.12
N SER A 77 -10.98 4.44 -7.95
CA SER A 77 -11.54 5.33 -6.93
C SER A 77 -10.90 6.70 -7.08
N ILE A 78 -11.65 7.67 -7.61
CA ILE A 78 -11.14 9.01 -7.89
C ILE A 78 -11.29 9.87 -6.63
N GLU A 79 -10.20 10.50 -6.21
CA GLU A 79 -10.18 11.47 -5.11
C GLU A 79 -10.13 12.87 -5.71
N SER A 80 -11.08 13.71 -5.35
CA SER A 80 -11.18 15.07 -5.88
C SER A 80 -11.71 16.03 -4.79
N PRO A 81 -11.23 17.30 -4.75
CA PRO A 81 -10.17 17.87 -5.62
C PRO A 81 -8.75 17.52 -5.19
N GLU A 82 -8.53 17.04 -3.97
CA GLU A 82 -7.21 16.78 -3.38
C GLU A 82 -7.08 15.34 -2.90
N PRO A 83 -5.86 14.80 -2.81
CA PRO A 83 -5.60 13.51 -2.20
C PRO A 83 -6.10 13.46 -0.75
N LEU A 84 -6.78 12.36 -0.39
CA LEU A 84 -7.39 12.15 0.92
C LEU A 84 -6.43 11.48 1.93
N GLU A 85 -5.17 11.35 1.62
CA GLU A 85 -4.20 10.53 2.35
C GLU A 85 -4.59 9.03 2.35
N THR A 86 -3.78 8.19 2.99
CA THR A 86 -3.95 6.73 2.90
C THR A 86 -5.26 6.23 3.52
N GLY A 87 -5.65 6.74 4.67
CA GLY A 87 -6.90 6.32 5.35
C GLY A 87 -8.14 6.81 4.62
N GLY A 88 -8.18 8.10 4.27
CA GLY A 88 -9.29 8.70 3.54
C GLY A 88 -9.47 8.12 2.15
N GLY A 89 -8.36 7.80 1.46
CA GLY A 89 -8.38 7.15 0.15
C GLY A 89 -8.98 5.75 0.19
N ILE A 90 -8.62 4.94 1.19
CA ILE A 90 -9.23 3.62 1.38
C ILE A 90 -10.73 3.78 1.65
N GLN A 91 -11.09 4.70 2.53
CA GLN A 91 -12.49 4.92 2.88
C GLN A 91 -13.33 5.37 1.69
N ASN A 92 -12.81 6.26 0.84
CA ASN A 92 -13.45 6.66 -0.41
C ASN A 92 -13.66 5.48 -1.36
N ALA A 93 -12.78 4.48 -1.32
CA ALA A 93 -12.81 3.30 -2.17
C ALA A 93 -13.71 2.16 -1.64
N LEU A 94 -14.21 2.22 -0.40
CA LEU A 94 -15.03 1.15 0.20
C LEU A 94 -16.23 0.72 -0.64
N PRO A 95 -16.98 1.61 -1.33
CA PRO A 95 -18.08 1.19 -2.20
C PRO A 95 -17.65 0.25 -3.32
N LEU A 96 -16.39 0.36 -3.80
CA LEU A 96 -15.81 -0.51 -4.82
C LEU A 96 -15.21 -1.79 -4.20
N LEU A 97 -14.68 -1.72 -3.00
CA LEU A 97 -14.08 -2.84 -2.27
C LEU A 97 -15.13 -3.82 -1.74
N GLY A 98 -16.27 -3.32 -1.28
CA GLY A 98 -17.37 -4.13 -0.73
C GLY A 98 -17.23 -4.40 0.76
N ASN A 99 -17.95 -5.43 1.25
CA ASN A 99 -18.13 -5.70 2.68
C ASN A 99 -17.30 -6.90 3.19
N THR A 100 -16.35 -7.38 2.40
CA THR A 100 -15.45 -8.47 2.81
C THR A 100 -14.03 -7.95 3.02
N PRO A 101 -13.18 -8.65 3.78
CA PRO A 101 -11.79 -8.27 3.93
C PRO A 101 -11.11 -8.05 2.57
N PHE A 102 -10.24 -7.05 2.49
CA PHE A 102 -9.50 -6.68 1.29
C PHE A 102 -8.03 -6.41 1.60
N LEU A 103 -7.18 -6.60 0.61
CA LEU A 103 -5.76 -6.31 0.72
C LEU A 103 -5.47 -4.85 0.31
N VAL A 104 -4.59 -4.19 1.05
CA VAL A 104 -4.04 -2.86 0.74
C VAL A 104 -2.56 -2.99 0.42
N ILE A 105 -2.10 -2.30 -0.62
CA ILE A 105 -0.68 -2.14 -0.93
C ILE A 105 -0.41 -0.71 -1.42
N ASN A 106 0.66 -0.08 -0.93
CA ASN A 106 1.10 1.21 -1.45
C ASN A 106 1.77 1.02 -2.82
N SER A 107 1.48 1.90 -3.79
CA SER A 107 1.97 1.80 -5.17
C SER A 107 3.50 1.94 -5.32
N ASP A 108 4.19 2.41 -4.29
CA ASP A 108 5.64 2.62 -4.28
C ASP A 108 6.43 1.49 -3.62
N ILE A 109 5.77 0.41 -3.24
CA ILE A 109 6.43 -0.74 -2.62
C ILE A 109 6.91 -1.70 -3.70
N TYR A 110 8.21 -2.05 -3.63
CA TYR A 110 8.82 -3.15 -4.36
C TYR A 110 9.19 -4.27 -3.40
N THR A 111 8.61 -5.46 -3.58
CA THR A 111 8.75 -6.56 -2.62
C THR A 111 8.56 -7.94 -3.24
N ASN A 112 9.12 -8.95 -2.59
CA ASN A 112 8.84 -10.37 -2.85
C ASN A 112 7.92 -11.00 -1.78
N CYS A 113 7.21 -10.20 -0.99
CA CYS A 113 6.33 -10.67 0.07
C CYS A 113 5.32 -11.71 -0.46
N LYS A 114 5.22 -12.84 0.23
CA LYS A 114 4.22 -13.86 -0.07
C LYS A 114 2.88 -13.43 0.51
N LEU A 115 2.03 -12.80 -0.31
CA LEU A 115 0.73 -12.27 0.12
C LEU A 115 -0.22 -13.36 0.64
N SER A 116 -0.01 -14.62 0.26
CA SER A 116 -0.74 -15.78 0.78
C SER A 116 -0.51 -16.06 2.27
N ASP A 117 0.60 -15.56 2.82
CA ASP A 117 0.97 -15.80 4.21
C ASP A 117 0.28 -14.81 5.18
N ILE A 118 -0.26 -13.71 4.64
CA ILE A 118 -1.00 -12.72 5.42
C ILE A 118 -2.36 -13.32 5.79
N LYS A 119 -2.59 -13.58 7.07
CA LYS A 119 -3.86 -14.11 7.60
C LYS A 119 -4.47 -13.09 8.54
N ILE A 120 -5.77 -12.93 8.47
CA ILE A 120 -6.54 -12.11 9.40
C ILE A 120 -7.39 -13.04 10.27
N ASN A 121 -7.26 -12.97 11.59
CA ASN A 121 -8.07 -13.75 12.50
C ASN A 121 -9.48 -13.17 12.62
N ASP A 122 -10.42 -13.97 13.10
CA ASP A 122 -11.84 -13.55 13.17
C ASP A 122 -12.06 -12.33 14.05
N ASP A 123 -11.31 -12.20 15.14
CA ASP A 123 -11.40 -11.08 16.07
C ASP A 123 -10.59 -9.84 15.65
N ASP A 124 -9.78 -9.94 14.60
CA ASP A 124 -8.92 -8.85 14.14
C ASP A 124 -9.63 -7.96 13.12
N LEU A 125 -9.36 -6.66 13.18
CA LEU A 125 -9.79 -5.67 12.18
C LEU A 125 -8.78 -5.47 11.07
N ALA A 126 -7.51 -5.79 11.32
CA ALA A 126 -6.48 -5.84 10.29
C ALA A 126 -5.34 -6.81 10.65
N SER A 127 -4.63 -7.25 9.61
CA SER A 127 -3.36 -7.95 9.70
C SER A 127 -2.38 -7.25 8.79
N ILE A 128 -1.29 -6.70 9.34
CA ILE A 128 -0.35 -5.86 8.61
C ILE A 128 1.02 -6.51 8.48
N VAL A 129 1.68 -6.26 7.36
CA VAL A 129 3.06 -6.74 7.15
C VAL A 129 4.03 -5.73 7.74
N MET A 130 4.93 -6.25 8.55
CA MET A 130 5.98 -5.49 9.24
C MET A 130 7.34 -5.87 8.69
N VAL A 131 8.23 -4.90 8.57
CA VAL A 131 9.63 -5.08 8.15
C VAL A 131 10.58 -4.50 9.19
N GLU A 132 11.83 -4.92 9.16
CA GLU A 132 12.88 -4.27 9.96
C GLU A 132 12.99 -2.79 9.64
N ASN A 133 13.37 -1.99 10.63
CA ASN A 133 13.45 -0.55 10.46
C ASN A 133 14.49 -0.18 9.39
N PRO A 134 14.08 0.45 8.29
CA PRO A 134 15.02 0.95 7.29
C PRO A 134 15.73 2.21 7.79
N ASP A 135 16.87 2.56 7.16
CA ASP A 135 17.71 3.71 7.53
C ASP A 135 16.94 5.03 7.68
N HIS A 136 15.85 5.21 6.92
CA HIS A 136 15.04 6.43 6.95
C HIS A 136 13.92 6.39 8.00
N ASN A 137 13.69 5.26 8.68
CA ASN A 137 12.74 5.11 9.79
C ASN A 137 13.36 4.28 10.94
N ILE A 138 14.49 4.73 11.47
CA ILE A 138 15.25 4.05 12.52
C ILE A 138 14.48 3.88 13.84
N TYR A 139 13.47 4.70 14.05
CA TYR A 139 12.62 4.61 15.25
C TYR A 139 11.45 3.66 15.09
N GLY A 140 11.19 3.17 13.85
CA GLY A 140 10.06 2.30 13.57
C GLY A 140 8.69 2.95 13.80
N ASP A 141 7.66 2.21 13.42
CA ASP A 141 6.28 2.65 13.63
C ASP A 141 5.66 1.92 14.82
N PHE A 142 5.92 0.62 14.93
CA PHE A 142 5.32 -0.29 15.90
C PHE A 142 6.31 -1.35 16.37
N SER A 143 5.86 -2.20 17.29
CA SER A 143 6.53 -3.45 17.69
C SER A 143 5.65 -4.64 17.36
N LEU A 144 6.29 -5.80 17.18
CA LEU A 144 5.60 -7.07 16.97
C LEU A 144 5.93 -8.02 18.12
N ASP A 145 4.90 -8.47 18.81
CA ASP A 145 4.99 -9.45 19.91
C ASP A 145 3.99 -10.58 19.68
N ASN A 146 4.47 -11.82 19.54
CA ASN A 146 3.63 -13.00 19.29
C ASN A 146 2.57 -12.77 18.18
N ASN A 147 2.96 -12.19 17.05
CA ASN A 147 2.08 -11.80 15.94
C ASN A 147 1.02 -10.74 16.29
N ARG A 148 1.13 -10.04 17.41
CA ARG A 148 0.32 -8.87 17.76
C ARG A 148 1.12 -7.61 17.53
N VAL A 149 0.52 -6.65 16.83
CA VAL A 149 1.12 -5.32 16.67
C VAL A 149 0.89 -4.53 17.95
N THR A 150 1.95 -3.99 18.52
CA THR A 150 1.94 -3.29 19.80
C THR A 150 2.75 -2.00 19.74
N PHE A 151 2.68 -1.20 20.80
CA PHE A 151 3.60 -0.10 21.04
C PHE A 151 4.64 -0.51 22.09
N SER A 152 5.87 -0.05 21.90
CA SER A 152 6.91 -0.16 22.92
C SER A 152 7.69 1.15 23.03
N ASN A 153 8.49 1.30 24.10
CA ASN A 153 9.37 2.46 24.26
C ASN A 153 10.41 2.59 23.13
N LYS A 154 10.67 1.47 22.44
CA LYS A 154 11.53 1.41 21.25
C LYS A 154 10.87 0.50 20.23
N ASN A 155 10.11 1.11 19.31
CA ASN A 155 9.54 0.36 18.20
C ASN A 155 10.66 -0.22 17.33
N ASN A 156 10.52 -1.48 16.98
CA ASN A 156 11.56 -2.24 16.29
C ASN A 156 11.16 -2.67 14.88
N MET A 157 9.99 -2.26 14.42
CA MET A 157 9.44 -2.63 13.12
C MET A 157 8.77 -1.44 12.45
N THR A 158 8.84 -1.43 11.13
CA THR A 158 8.19 -0.46 10.26
C THR A 158 7.00 -1.13 9.56
N TYR A 159 5.86 -0.43 9.47
CA TYR A 159 4.73 -0.86 8.65
C TYR A 159 5.11 -0.81 7.17
N SER A 160 5.02 -1.94 6.50
CA SER A 160 5.50 -2.09 5.12
C SER A 160 4.63 -1.41 4.05
N GLY A 161 3.47 -0.90 4.41
CA GLY A 161 2.47 -0.43 3.45
C GLY A 161 1.62 -1.56 2.84
N ILE A 162 1.65 -2.77 3.42
CA ILE A 162 0.88 -3.95 2.98
C ILE A 162 0.08 -4.50 4.15
N GLY A 163 -1.18 -4.86 3.93
CA GLY A 163 -2.00 -5.52 4.95
C GLY A 163 -3.37 -5.92 4.44
N ILE A 164 -4.05 -6.79 5.18
CA ILE A 164 -5.46 -7.15 4.98
C ILE A 164 -6.28 -6.41 6.03
N TYR A 165 -7.39 -5.83 5.60
CA TYR A 165 -8.26 -5.00 6.43
C TYR A 165 -9.70 -5.45 6.29
N ARG A 166 -10.44 -5.44 7.40
CA ARG A 166 -11.90 -5.53 7.37
C ARG A 166 -12.50 -4.13 7.15
N PRO A 167 -13.56 -4.00 6.33
CA PRO A 167 -14.24 -2.71 6.12
C PRO A 167 -14.67 -2.05 7.43
N GLU A 168 -14.99 -2.84 8.45
CA GLU A 168 -15.46 -2.38 9.77
C GLU A 168 -14.47 -1.48 10.50
N ILE A 169 -13.18 -1.58 10.18
CA ILE A 169 -12.14 -0.69 10.77
C ILE A 169 -12.40 0.80 10.41
N PHE A 170 -13.11 1.04 9.30
CA PHE A 170 -13.43 2.39 8.78
C PHE A 170 -14.84 2.88 9.11
N THR A 171 -15.71 2.08 9.73
CA THR A 171 -17.17 2.35 9.88
C THR A 171 -17.52 3.64 10.61
N ASN A 172 -16.67 4.07 11.53
CA ASN A 172 -16.94 5.28 12.34
C ASN A 172 -16.25 6.54 11.78
N GLU A 173 -15.67 6.44 10.61
CA GLU A 173 -14.93 7.53 10.00
C GLU A 173 -15.77 8.15 8.85
N LYS A 174 -15.77 9.47 8.75
CA LYS A 174 -16.31 10.15 7.56
C LYS A 174 -15.24 10.21 6.49
N VAL A 175 -15.64 10.20 5.22
CA VAL A 175 -14.69 10.43 4.12
C VAL A 175 -14.10 11.83 4.29
N LYS A 176 -12.84 11.89 4.66
CA LYS A 176 -12.05 13.11 4.90
C LYS A 176 -10.57 12.77 4.70
N LYS A 177 -9.73 13.78 4.71
CA LYS A 177 -8.27 13.62 4.63
C LYS A 177 -7.71 13.14 5.97
N TYR A 178 -7.19 11.89 6.02
CA TYR A 178 -6.46 11.35 7.18
C TYR A 178 -5.56 10.18 6.80
N LYS A 179 -4.54 9.95 7.63
CA LYS A 179 -3.57 8.86 7.43
C LYS A 179 -4.09 7.55 8.03
N LEU A 180 -3.85 6.43 7.35
CA LEU A 180 -4.22 5.09 7.83
C LEU A 180 -3.62 4.77 9.20
N ILE A 181 -2.41 5.26 9.47
CA ILE A 181 -1.73 5.02 10.75
C ILE A 181 -2.57 5.48 11.95
N ASN A 182 -3.37 6.54 11.82
CA ASN A 182 -4.23 7.04 12.91
C ASN A 182 -5.29 6.01 13.32
N ILE A 183 -5.83 5.26 12.35
CA ILE A 183 -6.76 4.15 12.63
C ILE A 183 -6.02 2.97 13.23
N LEU A 184 -4.87 2.62 12.66
CA LEU A 184 -4.05 1.52 13.17
C LEU A 184 -3.70 1.74 14.65
N GLU A 185 -3.20 2.92 15.01
CA GLU A 185 -2.86 3.28 16.39
C GLU A 185 -4.04 3.08 17.36
N LYS A 186 -5.24 3.48 16.95
CA LYS A 186 -6.46 3.28 17.74
C LYS A 186 -6.77 1.80 17.94
N GLN A 187 -6.67 1.00 16.89
CA GLN A 187 -7.03 -0.43 16.92
C GLN A 187 -5.92 -1.30 17.54
N ILE A 188 -4.66 -0.87 17.49
CA ILE A 188 -3.56 -1.50 18.23
C ILE A 188 -3.82 -1.39 19.74
N LYS A 189 -4.23 -0.22 20.25
CA LYS A 189 -4.61 -0.03 21.67
C LYS A 189 -5.75 -0.97 22.10
N SER A 190 -6.63 -1.33 21.18
CA SER A 190 -7.74 -2.27 21.41
C SER A 190 -7.37 -3.72 21.13
N ASN A 191 -6.11 -4.02 20.87
CA ASN A 191 -5.59 -5.36 20.55
C ASN A 191 -6.31 -6.04 19.36
N LYS A 192 -6.65 -5.25 18.31
CA LYS A 192 -7.39 -5.70 17.13
C LYS A 192 -6.54 -5.78 15.86
N ILE A 193 -5.21 -5.69 15.97
CA ILE A 193 -4.29 -5.74 14.85
C ILE A 193 -3.27 -6.86 15.04
N SER A 194 -3.27 -7.82 14.14
CA SER A 194 -2.18 -8.79 14.01
C SER A 194 -1.11 -8.31 13.02
N GLY A 195 0.06 -8.92 13.06
CA GLY A 195 1.17 -8.58 12.21
C GLY A 195 1.94 -9.81 11.73
N LEU A 196 2.50 -9.70 10.53
CA LEU A 196 3.40 -10.68 9.93
C LEU A 196 4.76 -10.01 9.70
N LYS A 197 5.85 -10.54 10.27
CA LYS A 197 7.20 -10.09 9.93
C LYS A 197 7.57 -10.62 8.54
N HIS A 198 7.99 -9.71 7.65
CA HIS A 198 8.57 -10.04 6.35
C HIS A 198 10.07 -9.82 6.39
N GLU A 199 10.83 -10.85 6.08
CA GLU A 199 12.31 -10.86 6.11
C GLU A 199 12.93 -10.87 4.70
N GLY A 200 12.09 -10.78 3.66
CA GLY A 200 12.54 -10.78 2.27
C GLY A 200 12.84 -9.39 1.71
N ILE A 201 12.81 -9.28 0.40
CA ILE A 201 13.02 -8.02 -0.31
C ILE A 201 11.83 -7.09 -0.03
N TRP A 202 12.12 -5.91 0.48
CA TRP A 202 11.18 -4.82 0.64
C TRP A 202 11.88 -3.48 0.49
N HIS A 203 11.35 -2.64 -0.39
CA HIS A 203 11.80 -1.27 -0.60
C HIS A 203 10.61 -0.35 -0.84
N ASP A 204 10.55 0.77 -0.13
CA ASP A 204 9.68 1.88 -0.46
C ASP A 204 10.42 2.82 -1.43
N VAL A 205 10.02 2.83 -2.68
CA VAL A 205 10.61 3.68 -3.71
C VAL A 205 10.00 5.08 -3.61
N GLY A 206 10.39 5.80 -2.56
CA GLY A 206 9.80 7.09 -2.21
C GLY A 206 10.43 8.31 -2.86
N ASP A 207 11.62 8.18 -3.46
CA ASP A 207 12.39 9.26 -4.08
C ASP A 207 13.37 8.72 -5.15
N VAL A 208 14.03 9.64 -5.87
CA VAL A 208 14.98 9.31 -6.94
C VAL A 208 16.19 8.51 -6.45
N LYS A 209 16.68 8.78 -5.22
CA LYS A 209 17.83 8.06 -4.65
C LYS A 209 17.49 6.61 -4.39
N LYS A 210 16.32 6.35 -3.79
CA LYS A 210 15.81 5.00 -3.54
C LYS A 210 15.52 4.26 -4.87
N LEU A 211 14.94 4.95 -5.86
CA LEU A 211 14.73 4.39 -7.19
C LEU A 211 16.03 3.90 -7.82
N LYS A 212 17.08 4.74 -7.84
CA LYS A 212 18.40 4.37 -8.36
C LYS A 212 18.99 3.17 -7.60
N LYS A 213 18.89 3.17 -6.26
CA LYS A 213 19.37 2.05 -5.43
C LYS A 213 18.71 0.73 -5.83
N VAL A 214 17.38 0.71 -5.94
CA VAL A 214 16.63 -0.51 -6.29
C VAL A 214 16.90 -0.94 -7.74
N ASN A 215 16.98 -0.01 -8.69
CA ASN A 215 17.37 -0.32 -10.06
C ASN A 215 18.74 -1.01 -10.12
N ASN A 216 19.74 -0.47 -9.42
CA ASN A 216 21.09 -1.05 -9.41
C ASN A 216 21.13 -2.43 -8.75
N LEU A 217 20.31 -2.69 -7.75
CA LEU A 217 20.30 -3.97 -7.04
C LEU A 217 19.63 -5.11 -7.85
N PHE A 218 18.63 -4.81 -8.66
CA PHE A 218 17.76 -5.84 -9.22
C PHE A 218 17.59 -5.78 -10.74
N PHE A 219 17.99 -4.69 -11.42
CA PHE A 219 17.70 -4.47 -12.84
C PHE A 219 18.92 -4.04 -13.68
N ASN A 220 20.02 -3.61 -13.09
CA ASN A 220 21.26 -3.25 -13.79
C ASN A 220 22.30 -4.36 -13.58
N ASN A 221 22.08 -5.51 -14.22
CA ASN A 221 23.09 -6.55 -14.46
C ASN A 221 23.51 -6.55 -15.90
#